data_a71983eb025883eb83d5e6edbf535477
#
_entry.id   a71983eb025883eb83d5e6edbf535477
#
_cell.length_a   1.000
_cell.length_b   1.000
_cell.length_c   1.000
_cell.angle_alpha   90.00
_cell.angle_beta   90.00
_cell.angle_gamma   90.00
#
_symmetry.space_group_name_H-M   'P 1'
#
loop_
_entity.id
_entity.type
_entity.pdbx_description
1 polymer ?
#
loop_
_entity_poly.entity_id
_entity_poly.type
_entity_poly.pdbx_seq_one_letter_code
_entity_poly.pdbx_strand_id
1 'polypeptide(L)'
;MPRITKPADAKAAAQTTSAPPVPVSRDNAEHYRWGDDCDGWFLVRDKNLSVIEEFMPPGAAEIRHHHERAQQFFYILSGEVLMEANGEKTLVPAGSGIRIPAGTRHQVRNPSSEAVRFLVISQPPSRGDRIDENV
;
A
#
# COMPACT_ATOMS: atom_id res chain seq x y z
N MET A 1 16.71 -16.06 -20.82
CA MET A 1 16.67 -14.65 -20.82
C MET A 1 17.72 -14.07 -19.91
N PRO A 2 18.49 -13.29 -20.47
CA PRO A 2 19.53 -12.73 -19.67
C PRO A 2 18.95 -11.83 -18.63
N ARG A 3 19.49 -11.92 -17.49
CA ARG A 3 19.12 -11.07 -16.48
C ARG A 3 19.77 -9.76 -16.64
N ILE A 4 19.02 -8.75 -16.66
CA ILE A 4 19.56 -7.43 -16.79
C ILE A 4 20.04 -6.97 -15.46
N THR A 5 21.28 -6.64 -15.38
CA THR A 5 21.81 -6.10 -14.16
C THR A 5 22.18 -4.68 -14.42
N LYS A 6 21.37 -3.78 -13.95
CA LYS A 6 21.61 -2.38 -14.12
C LYS A 6 22.42 -1.83 -12.97
N PRO A 7 23.15 -0.77 -13.17
CA PRO A 7 23.93 -0.20 -12.08
C PRO A 7 23.09 0.15 -10.86
N ALA A 8 21.90 0.66 -11.09
CA ALA A 8 21.04 1.00 -9.97
C ALA A 8 20.61 -0.24 -9.23
N ASP A 9 20.34 -1.30 -9.96
CA ASP A 9 19.97 -2.55 -9.32
C ASP A 9 21.13 -3.13 -8.55
N ALA A 10 22.31 -2.99 -9.07
CA ALA A 10 23.47 -3.50 -8.37
C ALA A 10 23.63 -2.81 -7.04
N LYS A 11 23.37 -1.52 -7.01
CA LYS A 11 23.46 -0.80 -5.76
C LYS A 11 22.41 -1.26 -4.77
N ALA A 12 21.20 -1.40 -5.23
CA ALA A 12 20.15 -1.89 -4.36
C ALA A 12 20.45 -3.33 -3.94
N ALA A 13 20.96 -4.11 -4.86
CA ALA A 13 21.26 -5.49 -4.56
C ALA A 13 22.35 -5.60 -3.51
N ALA A 14 23.26 -4.66 -3.49
CA ALA A 14 24.28 -4.69 -2.47
C ALA A 14 23.67 -4.58 -1.08
N GLN A 15 22.59 -3.85 -0.96
CA GLN A 15 21.92 -3.74 0.32
C GLN A 15 21.15 -5.00 0.66
N THR A 16 20.65 -5.66 -0.36
CA THR A 16 19.88 -6.86 -0.14
C THR A 16 20.73 -8.09 -0.22
N THR A 17 22.05 -7.89 -0.33
CA THR A 17 23.00 -8.97 -0.46
C THR A 17 22.86 -9.64 -1.80
N SER A 18 23.49 -10.74 -1.93
CA SER A 18 23.47 -11.46 -3.18
C SER A 18 22.45 -12.57 -3.18
N ALA A 19 21.53 -12.53 -2.27
CA ALA A 19 20.52 -13.59 -2.24
C ALA A 19 19.66 -13.53 -3.49
N PRO A 20 19.27 -14.67 -4.04
CA PRO A 20 18.40 -14.66 -5.21
C PRO A 20 17.01 -14.15 -4.84
N PRO A 21 16.28 -13.63 -5.81
CA PRO A 21 14.92 -13.21 -5.56
C PRO A 21 14.07 -14.39 -5.09
N VAL A 22 13.21 -14.12 -4.15
CA VAL A 22 12.35 -15.14 -3.55
C VAL A 22 10.91 -14.63 -3.61
N PRO A 23 9.98 -15.49 -4.00
CA PRO A 23 8.58 -15.07 -3.98
C PRO A 23 8.14 -14.70 -2.56
N VAL A 24 7.31 -13.67 -2.47
CA VAL A 24 6.79 -13.24 -1.19
C VAL A 24 5.27 -13.14 -1.29
N SER A 25 4.60 -13.53 -0.22
CA SER A 25 3.15 -13.47 -0.12
C SER A 25 2.78 -13.29 1.34
N ARG A 26 1.48 -13.29 1.60
CA ARG A 26 1.02 -13.22 2.98
C ARG A 26 1.55 -14.38 3.83
N ASP A 27 1.94 -15.48 3.18
CA ASP A 27 2.41 -16.64 3.94
C ASP A 27 3.77 -16.41 4.58
N ASN A 28 4.60 -15.57 4.00
CA ASN A 28 5.96 -15.37 4.52
C ASN A 28 6.35 -13.92 4.70
N ALA A 29 5.45 -12.98 4.47
CA ALA A 29 5.74 -11.56 4.65
C ALA A 29 5.56 -11.17 6.10
N GLU A 30 6.24 -10.12 6.50
CA GLU A 30 6.04 -9.54 7.83
C GLU A 30 4.62 -9.00 7.94
N HIS A 31 3.90 -9.37 8.99
CA HIS A 31 2.49 -9.05 9.16
C HIS A 31 2.31 -8.04 10.29
N TYR A 32 1.29 -7.18 10.14
CA TYR A 32 0.89 -6.27 11.20
C TYR A 32 -0.63 -6.10 11.21
N ARG A 33 -1.14 -5.65 12.34
CA ARG A 33 -2.57 -5.33 12.48
C ARG A 33 -2.71 -3.82 12.53
N TRP A 34 -3.80 -3.33 11.99
CA TRP A 34 -4.08 -1.90 12.04
C TRP A 34 -5.58 -1.68 12.06
N GLY A 35 -6.00 -0.49 12.53
CA GLY A 35 -7.41 -0.14 12.54
C GLY A 35 -8.26 -1.17 13.26
N ASP A 36 -9.50 -1.29 12.83
CA ASP A 36 -10.45 -2.22 13.40
C ASP A 36 -10.38 -3.54 12.64
N ASP A 37 -9.55 -4.45 13.14
CA ASP A 37 -9.41 -5.80 12.58
C ASP A 37 -8.91 -5.80 11.14
N CYS A 38 -8.11 -4.83 10.77
CA CYS A 38 -7.46 -4.81 9.47
C CYS A 38 -6.08 -5.42 9.58
N ASP A 39 -5.59 -5.96 8.48
CA ASP A 39 -4.29 -6.61 8.42
C ASP A 39 -3.44 -6.03 7.32
N GLY A 40 -2.12 -6.14 7.47
CA GLY A 40 -1.20 -5.75 6.43
C GLY A 40 0.00 -6.65 6.39
N TRP A 41 0.56 -6.81 5.20
CA TRP A 41 1.76 -7.63 4.98
C TRP A 41 2.72 -6.86 4.10
N PHE A 42 3.97 -6.72 4.56
CA PHE A 42 4.99 -6.02 3.79
C PHE A 42 5.54 -6.95 2.73
N LEU A 43 5.18 -6.70 1.47
CA LEU A 43 5.70 -7.47 0.35
C LEU A 43 7.05 -6.92 -0.11
N VAL A 44 7.21 -5.62 -0.10
CA VAL A 44 8.49 -4.94 -0.33
C VAL A 44 8.65 -3.88 0.73
N ARG A 45 9.79 -3.85 1.36
CA ARG A 45 10.04 -2.86 2.40
C ARG A 45 11.49 -2.42 2.34
N ASP A 46 11.75 -1.37 1.59
CA ASP A 46 13.08 -0.79 1.58
C ASP A 46 12.96 0.73 1.69
N LYS A 47 14.08 1.41 1.65
CA LYS A 47 14.06 2.84 1.95
C LYS A 47 13.47 3.68 0.82
N ASN A 48 13.28 3.13 -0.36
CA ASN A 48 12.79 3.88 -1.49
C ASN A 48 11.39 3.48 -1.92
N LEU A 49 10.95 2.30 -1.51
CA LEU A 49 9.70 1.74 -1.99
C LEU A 49 9.10 0.82 -0.95
N SER A 50 7.81 0.91 -0.74
CA SER A 50 7.10 -0.12 0.02
C SER A 50 5.92 -0.62 -0.80
N VAL A 51 5.67 -1.91 -0.70
CA VAL A 51 4.48 -2.53 -1.29
C VAL A 51 3.86 -3.36 -0.19
N ILE A 52 2.63 -3.04 0.14
CA ILE A 52 1.93 -3.70 1.24
C ILE A 52 0.64 -4.29 0.69
N GLU A 53 0.36 -5.52 1.05
CA GLU A 53 -0.97 -6.06 0.81
C GLU A 53 -1.78 -5.83 2.06
N GLU A 54 -3.00 -5.28 1.92
CA GLU A 54 -3.85 -5.00 3.07
C GLU A 54 -5.19 -5.69 2.93
N PHE A 55 -5.76 -6.00 4.07
CA PHE A 55 -7.06 -6.65 4.19
C PHE A 55 -7.93 -5.77 5.07
N MET A 56 -9.14 -5.51 4.60
CA MET A 56 -10.05 -4.63 5.32
C MET A 56 -11.40 -5.33 5.39
N PRO A 57 -11.85 -5.68 6.59
CA PRO A 57 -13.15 -6.35 6.72
C PRO A 57 -14.30 -5.41 6.37
N PRO A 58 -15.51 -5.95 6.24
CA PRO A 58 -16.68 -5.12 5.94
C PRO A 58 -16.84 -3.99 6.95
N GLY A 59 -17.12 -2.81 6.44
CA GLY A 59 -17.39 -1.65 7.27
C GLY A 59 -16.20 -0.92 7.83
N ALA A 60 -14.99 -1.44 7.62
CA ALA A 60 -13.79 -0.81 8.17
C ALA A 60 -13.38 0.41 7.36
N ALA A 61 -12.68 1.32 8.02
CA ALA A 61 -12.17 2.53 7.38
C ALA A 61 -10.88 2.91 8.07
N GLU A 62 -9.97 3.50 7.31
CA GLU A 62 -8.79 4.07 7.93
C GLU A 62 -9.07 5.49 8.40
N ILE A 63 -8.19 6.04 9.21
CA ILE A 63 -8.28 7.44 9.61
C ILE A 63 -7.88 8.29 8.41
N ARG A 64 -8.64 9.34 8.13
CA ARG A 64 -8.32 10.24 7.03
C ARG A 64 -6.98 10.90 7.31
N HIS A 65 -6.11 10.94 6.30
CA HIS A 65 -4.74 11.39 6.51
C HIS A 65 -4.12 11.83 5.18
N HIS A 66 -2.89 12.34 5.26
CA HIS A 66 -2.09 12.59 4.08
C HIS A 66 -0.64 12.26 4.37
N HIS A 67 0.15 12.16 3.32
CA HIS A 67 1.58 11.97 3.40
C HIS A 67 2.24 13.15 2.72
N GLU A 68 3.26 13.71 3.34
CA GLU A 68 3.87 14.92 2.80
C GLU A 68 4.79 14.61 1.63
N ARG A 69 5.45 13.47 1.65
CA ARG A 69 6.42 13.12 0.61
C ARG A 69 5.99 11.96 -0.25
N ALA A 70 5.32 10.99 0.33
CA ALA A 70 4.99 9.76 -0.38
C ALA A 70 3.82 9.96 -1.32
N GLN A 71 3.98 9.50 -2.55
CA GLN A 71 2.84 9.23 -3.39
C GLN A 71 2.44 7.79 -3.19
N GLN A 72 1.19 7.47 -3.39
CA GLN A 72 0.70 6.11 -3.20
C GLN A 72 -0.14 5.67 -4.37
N PHE A 73 -0.14 4.38 -4.63
CA PHE A 73 -1.03 3.78 -5.60
C PHE A 73 -1.72 2.61 -4.93
N PHE A 74 -3.04 2.62 -4.95
CA PHE A 74 -3.86 1.55 -4.39
C PHE A 74 -4.38 0.73 -5.53
N TYR A 75 -4.14 -0.59 -5.50
CA TYR A 75 -4.62 -1.48 -6.54
C TYR A 75 -5.47 -2.57 -5.88
N ILE A 76 -6.74 -2.68 -6.30
CA ILE A 76 -7.69 -3.55 -5.61
C ILE A 76 -7.61 -4.95 -6.19
N LEU A 77 -7.34 -5.92 -5.32
CA LEU A 77 -7.22 -7.31 -5.72
C LEU A 77 -8.55 -8.04 -5.67
N SER A 78 -9.34 -7.78 -4.64
CA SER A 78 -10.67 -8.39 -4.53
C SER A 78 -11.57 -7.46 -3.72
N GLY A 79 -12.83 -7.45 -4.06
CA GLY A 79 -13.78 -6.53 -3.46
C GLY A 79 -13.73 -5.17 -4.12
N GLU A 80 -14.14 -4.14 -3.41
CA GLU A 80 -14.03 -2.77 -3.89
C GLU A 80 -13.92 -1.84 -2.70
N VAL A 81 -13.30 -0.71 -2.91
CA VAL A 81 -13.17 0.29 -1.85
C VAL A 81 -13.80 1.59 -2.28
N LEU A 82 -14.17 2.40 -1.31
CA LEU A 82 -14.54 3.77 -1.55
C LEU A 82 -13.35 4.63 -1.14
N MET A 83 -12.77 5.32 -2.10
CA MET A 83 -11.65 6.22 -1.83
C MET A 83 -12.19 7.65 -1.84
N GLU A 84 -11.98 8.34 -0.73
CA GLU A 84 -12.27 9.76 -0.70
C GLU A 84 -10.92 10.49 -0.75
N ALA A 85 -10.80 11.44 -1.67
CA ALA A 85 -9.58 12.21 -1.82
C ALA A 85 -9.98 13.66 -2.08
N ASN A 86 -9.53 14.55 -1.22
CA ASN A 86 -9.84 15.97 -1.31
C ASN A 86 -11.33 16.24 -1.43
N GLY A 87 -12.14 15.42 -0.77
CA GLY A 87 -13.58 15.59 -0.76
C GLY A 87 -14.33 14.85 -1.86
N GLU A 88 -13.63 14.26 -2.82
CA GLU A 88 -14.28 13.51 -3.88
C GLU A 88 -14.23 12.03 -3.58
N LYS A 89 -15.37 11.38 -3.74
CA LYS A 89 -15.50 9.95 -3.43
C LYS A 89 -15.57 9.16 -4.72
N THR A 90 -14.77 8.11 -4.78
CA THR A 90 -14.70 7.26 -5.97
C THR A 90 -14.72 5.80 -5.53
N LEU A 91 -15.57 5.01 -6.15
CA LEU A 91 -15.53 3.57 -5.95
C LEU A 91 -14.45 2.99 -6.86
N VAL A 92 -13.59 2.17 -6.27
CA VAL A 92 -12.50 1.55 -7.02
C VAL A 92 -12.70 0.05 -6.95
N PRO A 93 -13.09 -0.57 -8.06
CA PRO A 93 -13.38 -2.01 -8.06
C PRO A 93 -12.12 -2.85 -8.22
N ALA A 94 -12.27 -4.14 -7.98
CA ALA A 94 -11.18 -5.09 -8.18
C ALA A 94 -10.66 -5.00 -9.61
N GLY A 95 -9.34 -5.10 -9.73
CA GLY A 95 -8.69 -4.98 -11.04
C GLY A 95 -8.41 -3.55 -11.45
N SER A 96 -8.72 -2.58 -10.59
CA SER A 96 -8.47 -1.16 -10.85
C SER A 96 -7.66 -0.57 -9.73
N GLY A 97 -7.05 0.56 -10.00
CA GLY A 97 -6.28 1.27 -8.99
C GLY A 97 -6.48 2.77 -9.06
N ILE A 98 -5.99 3.45 -8.04
CA ILE A 98 -6.10 4.88 -7.96
C ILE A 98 -4.81 5.44 -7.37
N ARG A 99 -4.30 6.51 -7.96
CA ARG A 99 -3.09 7.16 -7.49
C ARG A 99 -3.44 8.31 -6.57
N ILE A 100 -2.76 8.38 -5.46
CA ILE A 100 -2.89 9.47 -4.49
C ILE A 100 -1.57 10.23 -4.48
N PRO A 101 -1.53 11.44 -5.04
CA PRO A 101 -0.30 12.23 -5.00
C PRO A 101 0.07 12.65 -3.58
N ALA A 102 1.32 12.97 -3.38
CA ALA A 102 1.77 13.47 -2.08
C ALA A 102 0.95 14.70 -1.70
N GLY A 103 0.66 14.83 -0.43
CA GLY A 103 -0.07 15.96 0.10
C GLY A 103 -1.58 15.85 -0.01
N THR A 104 -2.09 14.83 -0.67
CA THR A 104 -3.54 14.69 -0.87
C THR A 104 -4.17 14.03 0.35
N ARG A 105 -5.09 14.71 0.99
CA ARG A 105 -5.83 14.13 2.11
C ARG A 105 -6.81 13.10 1.58
N HIS A 106 -6.80 11.93 2.18
CA HIS A 106 -7.60 10.84 1.66
C HIS A 106 -7.97 9.85 2.75
N GLN A 107 -8.96 9.01 2.44
CA GLN A 107 -9.42 7.96 3.33
C GLN A 107 -9.92 6.80 2.49
N VAL A 108 -9.47 5.58 2.78
CA VAL A 108 -10.00 4.40 2.15
C VAL A 108 -10.97 3.73 3.11
N ARG A 109 -12.10 3.24 2.59
CA ARG A 109 -13.11 2.58 3.39
C ARG A 109 -13.67 1.41 2.62
N ASN A 110 -14.16 0.44 3.36
CA ASN A 110 -14.88 -0.69 2.78
C ASN A 110 -16.34 -0.59 3.19
N PRO A 111 -17.21 0.02 2.36
CA PRO A 111 -18.61 0.15 2.72
C PRO A 111 -19.45 -1.09 2.42
N SER A 112 -18.84 -2.12 1.86
CA SER A 112 -19.59 -3.29 1.41
C SER A 112 -19.72 -4.33 2.52
N SER A 113 -20.42 -5.40 2.21
CA SER A 113 -20.58 -6.53 3.12
C SER A 113 -19.52 -7.62 2.90
N GLU A 114 -18.57 -7.36 2.00
CA GLU A 114 -17.50 -8.30 1.70
C GLU A 114 -16.17 -7.69 2.11
N ALA A 115 -15.23 -8.53 2.50
CA ALA A 115 -13.89 -8.04 2.79
C ALA A 115 -13.21 -7.60 1.50
N VAL A 116 -12.23 -6.72 1.62
CA VAL A 116 -11.49 -6.24 0.48
C VAL A 116 -10.00 -6.49 0.71
N ARG A 117 -9.31 -6.82 -0.38
CA ARG A 117 -7.85 -6.96 -0.38
C ARG A 117 -7.29 -6.03 -1.42
N PHE A 118 -6.22 -5.33 -1.08
CA PHE A 118 -5.62 -4.38 -2.02
C PHE A 118 -4.15 -4.21 -1.73
N LEU A 119 -3.44 -3.70 -2.73
CA LEU A 119 -2.04 -3.35 -2.57
C LEU A 119 -1.92 -1.84 -2.36
N VAL A 120 -1.01 -1.46 -1.48
CA VAL A 120 -0.64 -0.06 -1.31
C VAL A 120 0.83 0.05 -1.65
N ILE A 121 1.11 0.78 -2.70
CA ILE A 121 2.46 0.99 -3.18
C ILE A 121 2.82 2.43 -2.86
N SER A 122 3.87 2.64 -2.10
CA SER A 122 4.27 3.99 -1.66
C SER A 122 5.71 4.26 -2.06
N GLN A 123 5.94 5.46 -2.57
CA GLN A 123 7.26 5.90 -2.98
C GLN A 123 7.42 7.37 -2.64
N PRO A 124 8.36 7.70 -1.76
CA PRO A 124 9.07 6.79 -0.86
C PRO A 124 8.11 6.15 0.13
N PRO A 125 8.57 5.27 1.00
CA PRO A 125 7.68 4.65 1.99
C PRO A 125 6.96 5.70 2.82
N SER A 126 5.73 5.39 3.16
CA SER A 126 4.88 6.33 3.87
C SER A 126 5.13 6.36 5.37
N ARG A 127 5.93 5.43 5.87
CA ARG A 127 6.16 5.33 7.29
C ARG A 127 6.89 6.56 7.81
N GLY A 128 6.38 7.13 8.88
CA GLY A 128 6.97 8.35 9.43
C GLY A 128 6.61 9.61 8.68
N ASP A 129 5.78 9.48 7.65
CA ASP A 129 5.40 10.58 6.78
C ASP A 129 3.92 10.86 6.86
N ARG A 130 3.20 10.11 7.69
CA ARG A 130 1.74 10.19 7.75
C ARG A 130 1.31 11.26 8.75
N ILE A 131 0.37 12.08 8.34
CA ILE A 131 -0.25 13.08 9.20
C ILE A 131 -1.73 12.79 9.24
N ASP A 132 -2.20 12.32 10.38
CA ASP A 132 -3.61 12.01 10.57
C ASP A 132 -4.39 13.28 10.71
N GLU A 133 -5.56 13.27 10.11
CA GLU A 133 -6.46 14.40 10.26
C GLU A 133 -7.17 14.22 11.58
N ASN A 134 -6.91 15.11 12.48
CA ASN A 134 -7.51 15.02 13.75
C ASN A 134 -8.78 15.73 13.79
N VAL A 135 -9.63 15.24 14.50
CA VAL A 135 -10.93 15.91 14.65
C VAL A 135 -11.18 16.29 16.06
#